data_fd74ff291bcfed6d1d2800c45cc91873
#
_entry.id   fd74ff291bcfed6d1d2800c45cc91873
#
_cell.length_a   1.000
_cell.length_b   1.000
_cell.length_c   1.000
_cell.angle_alpha   90.00
_cell.angle_beta   90.00
_cell.angle_gamma   90.00
#
_symmetry.space_group_name_H-M   'P 1'
#
loop_
_entity.id
_entity.type
_entity.pdbx_description
1 polymer ?
#
loop_
_entity_poly.entity_id
_entity_poly.type
_entity_poly.pdbx_seq_one_letter_code
_entity_poly.pdbx_strand_id
1 'polypeptide(L)' 'MKINVTLYVGGKTFNEIVYANDLKEGKATAQARNPYAKLIAANPVY' A
#
# COMPACT_ATOMS: atom_id res chain seq x y z
N MET A 1 -4.31 0.22 -12.52
CA MET A 1 -2.88 -0.09 -12.47
C MET A 1 -2.56 -0.96 -11.26
N LYS A 2 -1.51 -1.72 -11.36
CA LYS A 2 -1.04 -2.57 -10.26
C LYS A 2 -0.05 -1.77 -9.42
N ILE A 3 -0.23 -1.77 -8.12
CA ILE A 3 0.57 -0.95 -7.21
C ILE A 3 1.08 -1.79 -6.06
N ASN A 4 2.39 -1.69 -5.79
CA ASN A 4 3.00 -2.31 -4.63
C ASN A 4 3.06 -1.27 -3.52
N VAL A 5 2.34 -1.52 -2.44
CA VAL A 5 2.29 -0.62 -1.28
C VAL A 5 3.07 -1.25 -0.14
N THR A 6 4.02 -0.51 0.41
CA THR A 6 4.81 -0.96 1.55
C THR A 6 4.25 -0.34 2.82
N LEU A 7 3.97 -1.20 3.80
CA LEU A 7 3.36 -0.81 5.06
C LEU A 7 4.21 -1.28 6.23
N TYR A 8 4.08 -0.59 7.36
CA TYR A 8 4.84 -0.88 8.57
C TYR A 8 3.88 -1.06 9.74
N VAL A 9 4.06 -2.14 10.46
CA VAL A 9 3.29 -2.42 11.67
C VAL A 9 4.12 -3.27 12.62
N GLY A 10 4.13 -2.90 13.90
CA GLY A 10 4.78 -3.70 14.93
C GLY A 10 6.28 -3.96 14.72
N GLY A 11 6.99 -2.99 14.16
CA GLY A 11 8.42 -3.11 13.89
C GLY A 11 8.78 -3.87 12.63
N LYS A 12 7.79 -4.25 11.82
CA LYS A 12 8.03 -5.00 10.59
C LYS A 12 7.35 -4.32 9.40
N THR A 13 7.96 -4.46 8.23
CA THR A 13 7.37 -3.98 6.99
C THR A 13 6.83 -5.16 6.19
N PHE A 14 5.80 -4.89 5.41
CA PHE A 14 5.25 -5.87 4.48
C PHE A 14 4.73 -5.14 3.25
N ASN A 15 4.56 -5.87 2.16
CA ASN A 15 4.08 -5.31 0.91
C ASN A 15 2.70 -5.85 0.60
N GLU A 16 1.86 -4.99 0.04
CA GLU A 16 0.54 -5.39 -0.42
C GLU A 16 0.36 -4.92 -1.86
N ILE A 17 -0.09 -5.81 -2.71
CA ILE A 17 -0.38 -5.48 -4.10
C ILE A 17 -1.85 -5.12 -4.20
N VAL A 18 -2.11 -3.93 -4.73
CA VAL A 18 -3.48 -3.46 -4.94
C VAL A 18 -3.64 -3.01 -6.40
N TYR A 19 -4.88 -3.04 -6.87
CA TYR A 19 -5.23 -2.56 -8.21
C TYR A 19 -6.09 -1.32 -8.05
N ALA A 20 -5.68 -0.23 -8.66
CA ALA A 20 -6.35 1.05 -8.53
C ALA A 20 -6.13 1.90 -9.80
N ASN A 21 -6.83 3.01 -9.89
CA ASN A 21 -6.69 3.90 -11.05
C ASN A 21 -5.45 4.77 -10.99
N ASP A 22 -4.95 5.05 -9.78
CA ASP A 22 -3.73 5.84 -9.59
C ASP A 22 -3.09 5.51 -8.24
N LEU A 23 -1.92 6.10 -7.99
CA LEU A 23 -1.18 5.84 -6.76
C LEU A 23 -1.93 6.28 -5.52
N LYS A 24 -2.61 7.41 -5.58
CA LYS A 24 -3.38 7.93 -4.44
C LYS A 24 -4.47 6.96 -4.04
N GLU A 25 -5.21 6.44 -5.00
CA GLU A 25 -6.26 5.46 -4.76
C GLU A 25 -5.69 4.15 -4.21
N GLY A 26 -4.55 3.73 -4.77
CA GLY A 26 -3.86 2.52 -4.29
C GLY A 26 -3.43 2.63 -2.84
N LYS A 27 -2.88 3.77 -2.46
CA LYS A 27 -2.49 4.04 -1.08
C LYS A 27 -3.71 3.98 -0.15
N ALA A 28 -4.79 4.63 -0.55
CA ALA A 28 -6.02 4.64 0.25
C ALA A 28 -6.58 3.23 0.41
N THR A 29 -6.56 2.44 -0.65
CA THR A 29 -7.06 1.06 -0.61
C THR A 29 -6.24 0.22 0.36
N ALA A 30 -4.92 0.27 0.26
CA ALA A 30 -4.05 -0.51 1.14
C ALA A 30 -4.18 -0.06 2.60
N GLN A 31 -4.27 1.24 2.84
CA GLN A 31 -4.43 1.77 4.19
C GLN A 31 -5.76 1.35 4.79
N ALA A 32 -6.83 1.34 4.00
CA ALA A 32 -8.14 0.92 4.48
C ALA A 32 -8.17 -0.55 4.89
N ARG A 33 -7.40 -1.39 4.19
CA ARG A 33 -7.27 -2.82 4.54
C ARG A 33 -6.40 -3.04 5.77
N ASN A 34 -5.51 -2.09 6.07
CA ASN A 34 -4.53 -2.22 7.15
C ASN A 34 -4.56 -0.96 8.01
N PRO A 35 -5.66 -0.70 8.72
CA PRO A 35 -5.84 0.58 9.42
C PRO A 35 -4.84 0.84 10.54
N TYR A 36 -4.18 -0.21 11.04
CA TYR A 36 -3.16 -0.06 12.08
C TYR A 36 -1.75 0.09 11.54
N ALA A 37 -1.57 -0.04 10.24
CA ALA A 37 -0.27 0.03 9.62
C ALA A 37 0.05 1.45 9.18
N LYS A 38 1.34 1.78 9.16
CA LYS A 38 1.81 3.05 8.64
C LYS A 38 2.24 2.85 7.19
N LEU A 39 1.74 3.69 6.31
CA LEU A 39 2.10 3.63 4.89
C LEU A 39 3.50 4.22 4.71
N ILE A 40 4.41 3.44 4.13
CA ILE A 40 5.80 3.86 3.92
C ILE A 40 6.01 4.33 2.49
N ALA A 41 5.55 3.56 1.52
CA ALA A 41 5.79 3.85 0.10
C ALA A 41 4.75 3.18 -0.76
N ALA A 42 4.59 3.68 -1.97
CA ALA A 42 3.74 3.04 -2.97
C ALA A 42 4.37 3.26 -4.34
N ASN A 43 4.51 2.19 -5.10
CA ASN A 43 5.14 2.22 -6.41
C ASN A 43 4.33 1.44 -7.43
N PRO A 44 4.20 1.96 -8.65
CA PRO A 44 3.54 1.19 -9.71
C PRO A 44 4.38 -0.03 -10.06
N VAL A 45 3.69 -1.12 -10.41
CA VAL A 45 4.34 -2.38 -10.82
C VAL A 45 4.00 -2.62 -12.28
N TYR A 46 5.02 -2.79 -13.11
CA TYR A 46 4.82 -2.99 -14.53
C TYR A 46 4.98 -4.46 -14.93
#